data_6524074ce76e0f13db02088e956fce54
#
_entry.id   6524074ce76e0f13db02088e956fce54
#
_cell.length_a   1.000
_cell.length_b   1.000
_cell.length_c   1.000
_cell.angle_alpha   90.00
_cell.angle_beta   90.00
_cell.angle_gamma   90.00
#
_symmetry.space_group_name_H-M   'P 1'
#
loop_
_entity.id
_entity.type
_entity.pdbx_description
1 polymer ?
#
loop_
_entity_poly.entity_id
_entity_poly.type
_entity_poly.pdbx_seq_one_letter_code
_entity_poly.pdbx_strand_id
1 'polypeptide(L)'
;IVASAHDAARIAGLQHAPTRSIRGQLTLLPAGTAPSLRLPVIGEGYAIPLPGGVTLTGATYELDDADTSLRPGGHLENIERVAQMLPAFAGVAANADPAALTGRVAFRCVTSDRMPMIGNVADEALATRDADRLRGAWPLDLPRTEGLYSAFAYGSRGLVWATLGAELIASQIEGEPWPLERDLAEDIDPARFLLRALRQGSIAS
;
A
#
# COMPACT_ATOMS: atom_id res chain seq x y z
N ILE A 1 -14.74 7.90 -7.91
CA ILE A 1 -13.81 7.15 -7.03
C ILE A 1 -12.39 7.65 -7.26
N VAL A 2 -11.67 8.01 -6.20
CA VAL A 2 -10.27 8.44 -6.24
C VAL A 2 -9.37 7.28 -5.83
N ALA A 3 -8.57 6.77 -6.78
CA ALA A 3 -7.69 5.61 -6.60
C ALA A 3 -6.24 5.89 -7.07
N SER A 4 -5.78 7.14 -6.92
CA SER A 4 -4.52 7.66 -7.48
C SER A 4 -3.32 7.55 -6.53
N ALA A 5 -3.33 6.59 -5.61
CA ALA A 5 -2.25 6.31 -4.66
C ALA A 5 -1.79 7.57 -3.89
N HIS A 6 -0.57 8.08 -4.14
CA HIS A 6 0.01 9.21 -3.40
C HIS A 6 -0.75 10.53 -3.58
N ASP A 7 -1.36 10.74 -4.76
CA ASP A 7 -2.16 11.94 -5.04
C ASP A 7 -3.59 11.85 -4.50
N ALA A 8 -4.03 10.68 -4.07
CA ALA A 8 -5.43 10.45 -3.71
C ALA A 8 -5.90 11.35 -2.57
N ALA A 9 -5.10 11.51 -1.53
CA ALA A 9 -5.44 12.37 -0.39
C ALA A 9 -5.64 13.83 -0.83
N ARG A 10 -4.73 14.35 -1.65
CA ARG A 10 -4.80 15.73 -2.18
C ARG A 10 -6.02 15.91 -3.10
N ILE A 11 -6.27 14.94 -4.00
CA ILE A 11 -7.40 15.03 -4.96
C ILE A 11 -8.74 14.91 -4.23
N ALA A 12 -8.83 14.07 -3.20
CA ALA A 12 -10.03 13.88 -2.40
C ALA A 12 -10.23 14.93 -1.30
N GLY A 13 -9.29 15.86 -1.11
CA GLY A 13 -9.35 16.90 -0.08
C GLY A 13 -9.13 16.38 1.35
N LEU A 14 -8.51 15.22 1.51
CA LEU A 14 -8.24 14.59 2.81
C LEU A 14 -6.96 15.18 3.44
N GLN A 15 -7.10 16.23 4.25
CA GLN A 15 -5.98 16.94 4.87
C GLN A 15 -5.35 16.16 6.03
N HIS A 16 -6.12 15.26 6.66
CA HIS A 16 -5.68 14.48 7.82
C HIS A 16 -5.20 13.06 7.46
N ALA A 17 -5.10 12.72 6.17
CA ALA A 17 -4.62 11.42 5.73
C ALA A 17 -3.08 11.33 5.81
N PRO A 18 -2.48 10.60 6.77
CA PRO A 18 -1.03 10.53 6.97
C PRO A 18 -0.40 9.51 6.00
N THR A 19 -0.39 9.84 4.72
CA THR A 19 0.19 8.98 3.68
C THR A 19 1.70 9.16 3.59
N ARG A 20 2.41 8.05 3.36
CA ARG A 20 3.86 8.00 3.13
C ARG A 20 4.18 7.18 1.90
N SER A 21 5.32 7.46 1.29
CA SER A 21 5.85 6.73 0.15
C SER A 21 6.88 5.70 0.61
N ILE A 22 6.73 4.47 0.11
CA ILE A 22 7.72 3.41 0.30
C ILE A 22 8.28 3.04 -1.06
N ARG A 23 9.52 3.42 -1.30
CA ARG A 23 10.26 2.97 -2.47
C ARG A 23 10.54 1.47 -2.37
N GLY A 24 10.37 0.74 -3.45
CA GLY A 24 10.72 -0.66 -3.55
C GLY A 24 11.38 -0.97 -4.88
N GLN A 25 12.56 -1.57 -4.82
CA GLN A 25 13.25 -2.06 -6.00
C GLN A 25 13.06 -3.57 -6.14
N LEU A 26 12.72 -3.99 -7.35
CA LEU A 26 12.70 -5.39 -7.78
C LEU A 26 13.98 -5.71 -8.55
N THR A 27 14.38 -6.97 -8.53
CA THR A 27 15.50 -7.51 -9.29
C THR A 27 15.01 -8.60 -10.23
N LEU A 28 15.45 -8.56 -11.47
CA LEU A 28 15.23 -9.60 -12.47
C LEU A 28 16.54 -10.39 -12.65
N LEU A 29 16.54 -11.65 -12.25
CA LEU A 29 17.63 -12.57 -12.49
C LEU A 29 17.43 -13.21 -13.87
N PRO A 30 18.38 -13.06 -14.81
CA PRO A 30 18.26 -13.62 -16.15
C PRO A 30 18.13 -15.14 -16.14
N ALA A 31 17.57 -15.70 -17.20
CA ALA A 31 17.49 -17.16 -17.38
C ALA A 31 18.87 -17.82 -17.24
N GLY A 32 18.92 -18.92 -16.52
CA GLY A 32 20.14 -19.69 -16.30
C GLY A 32 21.10 -19.15 -15.25
N THR A 33 20.83 -17.96 -14.66
CA THR A 33 21.66 -17.41 -13.58
C THR A 33 21.20 -17.84 -12.17
N ALA A 34 19.98 -18.33 -12.06
CA ALA A 34 19.38 -18.78 -10.81
C ALA A 34 18.78 -20.17 -10.93
N PRO A 35 18.65 -20.93 -9.84
CA PRO A 35 17.94 -22.21 -9.83
C PRO A 35 16.50 -22.05 -10.31
N SER A 36 16.02 -23.04 -11.09
CA SER A 36 14.64 -23.03 -11.58
C SER A 36 13.66 -23.26 -10.44
N LEU A 37 12.68 -22.38 -10.33
CA LEU A 37 11.56 -22.49 -9.42
C LEU A 37 10.31 -22.96 -10.16
N ARG A 38 9.52 -23.82 -9.53
CA ARG A 38 8.20 -24.24 -10.05
C ARG A 38 7.05 -23.38 -9.55
N LEU A 39 7.21 -22.79 -8.36
CA LEU A 39 6.20 -22.00 -7.66
C LEU A 39 6.85 -20.75 -7.08
N PRO A 40 6.08 -19.67 -6.88
CA PRO A 40 6.52 -18.54 -6.09
C PRO A 40 6.88 -18.97 -4.65
N VAL A 41 7.96 -18.42 -4.13
CA VAL A 41 8.38 -18.56 -2.74
C VAL A 41 8.34 -17.21 -2.08
N ILE A 42 7.72 -17.12 -0.91
CA ILE A 42 7.49 -15.88 -0.15
C ILE A 42 7.95 -16.08 1.29
N GLY A 43 8.62 -15.08 1.86
CA GLY A 43 9.10 -15.02 3.23
C GLY A 43 9.53 -13.59 3.56
N GLU A 44 10.75 -13.40 4.04
CA GLU A 44 11.35 -12.05 4.25
C GLU A 44 11.55 -11.26 2.94
N GLY A 45 11.45 -11.94 1.83
CA GLY A 45 11.38 -11.45 0.47
C GLY A 45 10.52 -12.38 -0.36
N TYR A 46 10.74 -12.40 -1.66
CA TYR A 46 10.09 -13.36 -2.56
C TYR A 46 10.96 -13.69 -3.77
N ALA A 47 10.76 -14.88 -4.32
CA ALA A 47 11.29 -15.31 -5.62
C ALA A 47 10.13 -15.87 -6.44
N ILE A 48 9.89 -15.29 -7.62
CA ILE A 48 8.75 -15.61 -8.49
C ILE A 48 9.30 -16.04 -9.85
N PRO A 49 9.04 -17.28 -10.29
CA PRO A 49 9.39 -17.69 -11.64
C PRO A 49 8.53 -16.95 -12.67
N LEU A 50 9.19 -16.37 -13.67
CA LEU A 50 8.54 -15.72 -14.79
C LEU A 50 8.73 -16.54 -16.08
N PRO A 51 7.91 -16.29 -17.12
CA PRO A 51 8.14 -16.90 -18.45
C PRO A 51 9.56 -16.65 -18.96
N GLY A 52 10.09 -17.59 -19.73
CA GLY A 52 11.45 -17.50 -20.27
C GLY A 52 12.58 -17.82 -19.29
N GLY A 53 12.26 -18.38 -18.11
CA GLY A 53 13.27 -18.78 -17.12
C GLY A 53 13.86 -17.65 -16.28
N VAL A 54 13.30 -16.45 -16.38
CA VAL A 54 13.65 -15.30 -15.54
C VAL A 54 13.09 -15.52 -14.14
N THR A 55 13.83 -15.13 -13.10
CA THR A 55 13.32 -15.08 -11.73
C THR A 55 13.22 -13.64 -11.26
N LEU A 56 12.01 -13.23 -10.86
CA LEU A 56 11.78 -11.95 -10.18
C LEU A 56 12.03 -12.12 -8.69
N THR A 57 12.86 -11.26 -8.10
CA THR A 57 13.08 -11.22 -6.66
C THR A 57 12.91 -9.81 -6.11
N GLY A 58 12.49 -9.70 -4.86
CA GLY A 58 12.27 -8.41 -4.20
C GLY A 58 11.59 -8.53 -2.83
N ALA A 59 11.32 -7.39 -2.27
CA ALA A 59 11.68 -6.07 -2.72
C ALA A 59 12.39 -5.32 -1.60
N THR A 60 13.21 -4.32 -1.95
CA THR A 60 13.69 -3.35 -0.97
C THR A 60 12.53 -2.56 -0.36
N TYR A 61 12.80 -1.89 0.75
CA TYR A 61 11.78 -1.14 1.50
C TYR A 61 12.39 0.13 2.08
N GLU A 62 12.35 1.21 1.30
CA GLU A 62 12.95 2.49 1.68
C GLU A 62 11.85 3.54 1.88
N LEU A 63 11.76 4.04 3.11
CA LEU A 63 10.74 5.00 3.51
C LEU A 63 11.09 6.40 3.01
N ASP A 64 10.12 7.07 2.37
CA ASP A 64 10.20 8.46 1.87
C ASP A 64 11.38 8.72 0.93
N ASP A 65 11.86 7.70 0.27
CA ASP A 65 12.87 7.81 -0.78
C ASP A 65 12.16 7.96 -2.13
N ALA A 66 12.43 9.06 -2.83
CA ALA A 66 11.79 9.40 -4.10
C ALA A 66 12.67 9.07 -5.33
N ASP A 67 13.85 8.48 -5.14
CA ASP A 67 14.75 8.12 -6.24
C ASP A 67 14.14 7.01 -7.10
N THR A 68 14.05 7.25 -8.41
CA THR A 68 13.50 6.32 -9.38
C THR A 68 14.57 5.43 -10.04
N SER A 69 15.84 5.66 -9.73
CA SER A 69 16.95 4.91 -10.34
C SER A 69 17.10 3.52 -9.71
N LEU A 70 17.58 2.57 -10.51
CA LEU A 70 18.02 1.27 -9.99
C LEU A 70 19.34 1.45 -9.23
N ARG A 71 19.44 0.79 -8.08
CA ARG A 71 20.65 0.81 -7.24
C ARG A 71 21.28 -0.59 -7.20
N PRO A 72 22.58 -0.73 -7.47
CA PRO A 72 23.27 -2.02 -7.33
C PRO A 72 23.10 -2.64 -5.93
N GLY A 73 23.15 -1.83 -4.86
CA GLY A 73 22.91 -2.29 -3.49
C GLY A 73 21.52 -2.89 -3.28
N GLY A 74 20.47 -2.35 -3.94
CA GLY A 74 19.12 -2.91 -3.88
C GLY A 74 19.01 -4.27 -4.59
N HIS A 75 19.80 -4.50 -5.63
CA HIS A 75 19.89 -5.82 -6.27
C HIS A 75 20.54 -6.84 -5.33
N LEU A 76 21.64 -6.48 -4.68
CA LEU A 76 22.32 -7.33 -3.70
C LEU A 76 21.38 -7.70 -2.55
N GLU A 77 20.75 -6.73 -1.94
CA GLU A 77 19.79 -6.93 -0.85
C GLU A 77 18.70 -7.94 -1.21
N ASN A 78 18.12 -7.81 -2.39
CA ASN A 78 17.09 -8.73 -2.87
C ASN A 78 17.60 -10.15 -3.06
N ILE A 79 18.81 -10.31 -3.62
CA ILE A 79 19.42 -11.63 -3.86
C ILE A 79 19.82 -12.28 -2.52
N GLU A 80 20.39 -11.54 -1.59
CA GLU A 80 20.78 -12.02 -0.27
C GLU A 80 19.58 -12.51 0.53
N ARG A 81 18.46 -11.76 0.52
CA ARG A 81 17.20 -12.22 1.16
C ARG A 81 16.70 -13.54 0.57
N VAL A 82 16.73 -13.67 -0.75
CA VAL A 82 16.34 -14.95 -1.39
C VAL A 82 17.30 -16.06 -1.04
N ALA A 83 18.60 -15.82 -1.02
CA ALA A 83 19.60 -16.81 -0.63
C ALA A 83 19.42 -17.29 0.82
N GLN A 84 18.97 -16.41 1.73
CA GLN A 84 18.62 -16.80 3.10
C GLN A 84 17.39 -17.71 3.17
N MET A 85 16.39 -17.48 2.31
CA MET A 85 15.18 -18.32 2.24
C MET A 85 15.41 -19.63 1.47
N LEU A 86 16.24 -19.57 0.43
CA LEU A 86 16.50 -20.65 -0.51
C LEU A 86 18.01 -20.86 -0.65
N PRO A 87 18.61 -21.80 0.10
CA PRO A 87 20.07 -22.04 0.06
C PRO A 87 20.65 -22.30 -1.33
N ALA A 88 19.84 -22.83 -2.25
CA ALA A 88 20.25 -23.04 -3.64
C ALA A 88 20.59 -21.71 -4.37
N PHE A 89 20.14 -20.56 -3.88
CA PHE A 89 20.45 -19.22 -4.42
C PHE A 89 21.74 -18.62 -3.86
N ALA A 90 22.44 -19.27 -2.92
CA ALA A 90 23.68 -18.73 -2.35
C ALA A 90 24.76 -18.49 -3.42
N GLY A 91 24.83 -19.34 -4.43
CA GLY A 91 25.73 -19.15 -5.57
C GLY A 91 25.39 -17.93 -6.44
N VAL A 92 24.13 -17.53 -6.50
CA VAL A 92 23.70 -16.32 -7.20
C VAL A 92 24.23 -15.09 -6.46
N ALA A 93 24.08 -15.03 -5.14
CA ALA A 93 24.58 -13.95 -4.32
C ALA A 93 26.10 -13.77 -4.43
N ALA A 94 26.85 -14.87 -4.52
CA ALA A 94 28.30 -14.85 -4.60
C ALA A 94 28.84 -14.42 -5.97
N ASN A 95 28.08 -14.62 -7.06
CA ASN A 95 28.59 -14.47 -8.44
C ASN A 95 27.84 -13.39 -9.26
N ALA A 96 26.79 -12.78 -8.71
CA ALA A 96 26.07 -11.73 -9.42
C ALA A 96 26.93 -10.46 -9.58
N ASP A 97 26.87 -9.87 -10.76
CA ASP A 97 27.31 -8.47 -10.95
C ASP A 97 26.08 -7.55 -10.80
N PRO A 98 25.94 -6.86 -9.65
CA PRO A 98 24.76 -6.06 -9.39
C PRO A 98 24.58 -4.89 -10.36
N ALA A 99 25.66 -4.42 -10.96
CA ALA A 99 25.62 -3.32 -11.92
C ALA A 99 25.05 -3.74 -13.29
N ALA A 100 25.15 -5.04 -13.61
CA ALA A 100 24.61 -5.59 -14.84
C ALA A 100 23.15 -6.08 -14.72
N LEU A 101 22.58 -6.10 -13.49
CA LEU A 101 21.23 -6.56 -13.28
C LEU A 101 20.20 -5.50 -13.66
N THR A 102 19.07 -5.98 -14.15
CA THR A 102 17.90 -5.17 -14.46
C THR A 102 16.82 -5.33 -13.37
N GLY A 103 15.86 -4.44 -13.38
CA GLY A 103 14.80 -4.47 -12.39
C GLY A 103 13.79 -3.35 -12.60
N ARG A 104 13.02 -3.08 -11.55
CA ARG A 104 12.04 -2.00 -11.54
C ARG A 104 11.99 -1.33 -10.17
N VAL A 105 11.91 -0.01 -10.17
CA VAL A 105 11.54 0.78 -8.99
C VAL A 105 10.07 1.15 -9.07
N ALA A 106 9.37 1.03 -7.95
CA ALA A 106 8.01 1.51 -7.79
C ALA A 106 7.78 2.00 -6.36
N PHE A 107 6.71 2.77 -6.16
CA PHE A 107 6.39 3.40 -4.89
C PHE A 107 5.05 2.88 -4.38
N ARG A 108 5.05 2.45 -3.11
CA ARG A 108 3.84 2.02 -2.41
C ARG A 108 3.33 3.18 -1.57
N CYS A 109 2.07 3.52 -1.70
CA CYS A 109 1.40 4.45 -0.80
C CYS A 109 0.91 3.68 0.42
N VAL A 110 1.26 4.15 1.61
CA VAL A 110 0.83 3.58 2.89
C VAL A 110 0.34 4.66 3.83
N THR A 111 -0.52 4.29 4.77
CA THR A 111 -0.89 5.10 5.93
C THR A 111 0.01 4.77 7.13
N SER A 112 -0.03 5.58 8.18
CA SER A 112 0.74 5.34 9.40
C SER A 112 0.32 4.06 10.13
N ASP A 113 -0.94 3.62 10.01
CA ASP A 113 -1.46 2.38 10.60
C ASP A 113 -1.37 1.17 9.64
N ARG A 114 -0.87 1.37 8.41
CA ARG A 114 -0.72 0.36 7.36
C ARG A 114 -2.04 -0.26 6.88
N MET A 115 -3.17 0.36 7.22
CA MET A 115 -4.48 0.00 6.70
C MET A 115 -4.85 0.88 5.51
N PRO A 116 -5.56 0.38 4.50
CA PRO A 116 -5.96 1.17 3.35
C PRO A 116 -6.99 2.25 3.73
N MET A 117 -7.28 3.14 2.80
CA MET A 117 -8.34 4.13 2.92
C MET A 117 -9.40 3.84 1.85
N ILE A 118 -10.50 3.22 2.27
CA ILE A 118 -11.55 2.71 1.39
C ILE A 118 -12.91 3.16 1.88
N GLY A 119 -13.70 3.79 1.01
CA GLY A 119 -15.08 4.17 1.29
C GLY A 119 -15.39 5.62 0.92
N ASN A 120 -16.57 6.08 1.36
CA ASN A 120 -17.04 7.42 1.12
C ASN A 120 -16.15 8.45 1.85
N VAL A 121 -15.76 9.50 1.15
CA VAL A 121 -14.84 10.54 1.66
C VAL A 121 -15.57 11.43 2.65
N ALA A 122 -14.95 11.72 3.80
CA ALA A 122 -15.48 12.65 4.78
C ALA A 122 -15.46 14.10 4.26
N ASP A 123 -16.50 14.86 4.58
CA ASP A 123 -16.46 16.32 4.48
C ASP A 123 -15.71 16.88 5.69
N GLU A 124 -14.38 17.05 5.53
CA GLU A 124 -13.51 17.50 6.61
C GLU A 124 -13.88 18.92 7.11
N ALA A 125 -14.35 19.79 6.22
CA ALA A 125 -14.75 21.15 6.59
C ALA A 125 -16.00 21.15 7.47
N LEU A 126 -17.00 20.35 7.11
CA LEU A 126 -18.21 20.20 7.91
C LEU A 126 -17.92 19.51 9.23
N ALA A 127 -17.12 18.45 9.22
CA ALA A 127 -16.73 17.73 10.42
C ALA A 127 -15.93 18.60 11.41
N THR A 128 -15.06 19.47 10.91
CA THR A 128 -14.30 20.42 11.73
C THR A 128 -15.22 21.45 12.39
N ARG A 129 -16.21 21.97 11.69
CA ARG A 129 -17.20 22.91 12.29
C ARG A 129 -18.02 22.25 13.41
N ASP A 130 -18.32 20.97 13.27
CA ASP A 130 -19.09 20.18 14.23
C ASP A 130 -18.22 19.40 15.21
N ALA A 131 -16.96 19.76 15.38
CA ALA A 131 -15.93 18.98 16.07
C ALA A 131 -16.35 18.50 17.47
N ASP A 132 -16.92 19.38 18.29
CA ASP A 132 -17.31 19.03 19.68
C ASP A 132 -18.39 17.96 19.71
N ARG A 133 -19.32 17.98 18.79
CA ARG A 133 -20.38 16.98 18.67
C ARG A 133 -19.86 15.63 18.18
N LEU A 134 -18.84 15.67 17.33
CA LEU A 134 -18.33 14.48 16.63
C LEU A 134 -17.21 13.75 17.39
N ARG A 135 -16.68 14.28 18.50
CA ARG A 135 -15.61 13.60 19.27
C ARG A 135 -15.99 12.20 19.77
N GLY A 136 -17.26 11.97 20.06
CA GLY A 136 -17.80 10.67 20.50
C GLY A 136 -18.31 9.79 19.34
N ALA A 137 -18.29 10.27 18.11
CA ALA A 137 -18.79 9.54 16.94
C ALA A 137 -17.88 8.40 16.53
N TRP A 138 -18.36 7.55 15.63
CA TRP A 138 -17.55 6.56 14.92
C TRP A 138 -17.15 7.10 13.54
N PRO A 139 -16.10 6.56 12.89
CA PRO A 139 -15.66 7.05 11.57
C PRO A 139 -16.79 7.14 10.56
N LEU A 140 -17.64 6.13 10.48
CA LEU A 140 -18.77 6.06 9.55
C LEU A 140 -19.89 7.06 9.83
N ASP A 141 -19.95 7.65 11.03
CA ASP A 141 -20.98 8.63 11.42
C ASP A 141 -20.57 10.08 11.06
N LEU A 142 -19.36 10.30 10.55
CA LEU A 142 -18.91 11.62 10.14
C LEU A 142 -19.64 12.07 8.85
N PRO A 143 -19.83 13.41 8.67
CA PRO A 143 -20.41 13.94 7.44
C PRO A 143 -19.56 13.53 6.22
N ARG A 144 -20.24 13.28 5.10
CA ARG A 144 -19.64 12.77 3.87
C ARG A 144 -19.78 13.75 2.72
N THR A 145 -18.77 13.76 1.85
CA THR A 145 -18.87 14.42 0.55
C THR A 145 -19.69 13.55 -0.39
N GLU A 146 -20.82 14.08 -0.85
CA GLU A 146 -21.75 13.33 -1.70
C GLU A 146 -21.06 12.85 -2.99
N GLY A 147 -21.26 11.57 -3.33
CA GLY A 147 -20.75 10.95 -4.55
C GLY A 147 -19.24 10.79 -4.63
N LEU A 148 -18.47 11.13 -3.57
CA LEU A 148 -17.02 11.00 -3.58
C LEU A 148 -16.55 9.84 -2.73
N TYR A 149 -15.82 8.92 -3.36
CA TYR A 149 -15.26 7.71 -2.72
C TYR A 149 -13.76 7.65 -2.93
N SER A 150 -13.05 7.00 -2.03
CA SER A 150 -11.62 6.77 -2.13
C SER A 150 -11.26 5.28 -2.01
N ALA A 151 -10.19 4.87 -2.69
CA ALA A 151 -9.67 3.52 -2.69
C ALA A 151 -8.15 3.55 -2.89
N PHE A 152 -7.38 3.79 -1.81
CA PHE A 152 -5.94 3.98 -1.92
C PHE A 152 -5.17 3.54 -0.65
N ALA A 153 -3.86 3.76 -0.64
CA ALA A 153 -2.94 3.40 0.44
C ALA A 153 -2.89 1.89 0.73
N TYR A 154 -3.01 1.06 -0.28
CA TYR A 154 -2.99 -0.40 -0.17
C TYR A 154 -1.62 -0.99 0.21
N GLY A 155 -0.57 -0.21 0.15
CA GLY A 155 0.79 -0.64 0.46
C GLY A 155 1.25 -1.82 -0.40
N SER A 156 1.71 -2.88 0.25
CA SER A 156 2.17 -4.11 -0.42
C SER A 156 1.04 -5.12 -0.70
N ARG A 157 -0.20 -4.85 -0.28
CA ARG A 157 -1.33 -5.79 -0.35
C ARG A 157 -2.40 -5.38 -1.35
N GLY A 158 -2.05 -4.60 -2.38
CA GLY A 158 -2.99 -4.03 -3.32
C GLY A 158 -3.89 -5.06 -4.02
N LEU A 159 -3.35 -6.21 -4.41
CA LEU A 159 -4.14 -7.27 -5.07
C LEU A 159 -5.21 -7.88 -4.15
N VAL A 160 -4.95 -7.98 -2.85
CA VAL A 160 -5.91 -8.50 -1.87
C VAL A 160 -6.97 -7.45 -1.55
N TRP A 161 -6.52 -6.21 -1.27
CA TRP A 161 -7.42 -5.14 -0.88
C TRP A 161 -8.29 -4.61 -2.02
N ALA A 162 -7.82 -4.69 -3.28
CA ALA A 162 -8.52 -4.08 -4.41
C ALA A 162 -9.91 -4.70 -4.65
N THR A 163 -10.04 -6.02 -4.58
CA THR A 163 -11.31 -6.73 -4.75
C THR A 163 -12.28 -6.44 -3.62
N LEU A 164 -11.83 -6.57 -2.37
CA LEU A 164 -12.65 -6.27 -1.20
C LEU A 164 -13.07 -4.79 -1.15
N GLY A 165 -12.13 -3.89 -1.48
CA GLY A 165 -12.41 -2.45 -1.52
C GLY A 165 -13.39 -2.07 -2.63
N ALA A 166 -13.32 -2.72 -3.79
CA ALA A 166 -14.27 -2.51 -4.87
C ALA A 166 -15.68 -2.95 -4.47
N GLU A 167 -15.81 -4.12 -3.85
CA GLU A 167 -17.09 -4.64 -3.35
C GLU A 167 -17.69 -3.73 -2.28
N LEU A 168 -16.89 -3.29 -1.30
CA LEU A 168 -17.36 -2.36 -0.26
C LEU A 168 -17.85 -1.04 -0.85
N ILE A 169 -17.13 -0.45 -1.80
CA ILE A 169 -17.55 0.80 -2.44
C ILE A 169 -18.81 0.59 -3.28
N ALA A 170 -18.90 -0.51 -4.04
CA ALA A 170 -20.09 -0.84 -4.80
C ALA A 170 -21.32 -0.97 -3.88
N SER A 171 -21.19 -1.72 -2.78
CA SER A 171 -22.28 -1.85 -1.79
C SER A 171 -22.66 -0.51 -1.15
N GLN A 172 -21.70 0.38 -0.89
CA GLN A 172 -22.00 1.73 -0.39
C GLN A 172 -22.76 2.59 -1.41
N ILE A 173 -22.44 2.46 -2.70
CA ILE A 173 -23.10 3.23 -3.78
C ILE A 173 -24.51 2.73 -4.02
N GLU A 174 -24.70 1.41 -4.07
CA GLU A 174 -25.98 0.77 -4.40
C GLU A 174 -26.91 0.60 -3.18
N GLY A 175 -26.41 0.86 -1.96
CA GLY A 175 -27.16 0.65 -0.72
C GLY A 175 -27.37 -0.81 -0.36
N GLU A 176 -26.46 -1.68 -0.78
CA GLU A 176 -26.47 -3.11 -0.50
C GLU A 176 -25.79 -3.46 0.83
N PRO A 177 -26.04 -4.66 1.37
CA PRO A 177 -25.30 -5.16 2.52
C PRO A 177 -23.79 -5.18 2.25
N TRP A 178 -22.99 -4.71 3.22
CA TRP A 178 -21.55 -4.63 3.07
C TRP A 178 -20.88 -6.00 3.18
N PRO A 179 -19.73 -6.21 2.49
CA PRO A 179 -18.97 -7.46 2.56
C PRO A 179 -18.15 -7.59 3.86
N LEU A 180 -18.23 -6.61 4.76
CA LEU A 180 -17.51 -6.51 6.03
C LEU A 180 -18.47 -6.13 7.16
N GLU A 181 -18.16 -6.56 8.36
CA GLU A 181 -18.74 -6.04 9.58
C GLU A 181 -18.39 -4.55 9.73
N ARG A 182 -19.28 -3.84 10.48
CA ARG A 182 -19.17 -2.38 10.62
C ARG A 182 -17.82 -1.95 11.21
N ASP A 183 -17.34 -2.59 12.24
CA ASP A 183 -16.07 -2.29 12.91
C ASP A 183 -14.87 -2.45 11.97
N LEU A 184 -14.86 -3.50 11.15
CA LEU A 184 -13.82 -3.71 10.14
C LEU A 184 -13.87 -2.64 9.03
N ALA A 185 -15.06 -2.21 8.63
CA ALA A 185 -15.23 -1.12 7.69
C ALA A 185 -14.74 0.21 8.27
N GLU A 186 -14.97 0.48 9.56
CA GLU A 186 -14.48 1.66 10.27
C GLU A 186 -12.96 1.72 10.35
N ASP A 187 -12.28 0.56 10.49
CA ASP A 187 -10.82 0.46 10.52
C ASP A 187 -10.15 0.87 9.20
N ILE A 188 -10.87 0.79 8.09
CA ILE A 188 -10.37 1.19 6.76
C ILE A 188 -11.03 2.46 6.22
N ASP A 189 -11.97 3.03 6.97
CA ASP A 189 -12.71 4.22 6.56
C ASP A 189 -11.78 5.43 6.42
N PRO A 190 -11.93 6.26 5.36
CA PRO A 190 -11.11 7.46 5.14
C PRO A 190 -11.20 8.50 6.26
N ALA A 191 -12.31 8.54 7.03
CA ALA A 191 -12.52 9.50 8.10
C ALA A 191 -11.80 9.16 9.42
N ARG A 192 -11.23 7.95 9.57
CA ARG A 192 -10.64 7.50 10.85
C ARG A 192 -9.51 8.39 11.38
N PHE A 193 -8.71 8.98 10.48
CA PHE A 193 -7.63 9.90 10.89
C PHE A 193 -8.16 11.29 11.26
N LEU A 194 -9.14 11.79 10.52
CA LEU A 194 -9.86 13.02 10.86
C LEU A 194 -10.47 12.89 12.26
N LEU A 195 -11.20 11.80 12.52
CA LEU A 195 -11.80 11.55 13.83
C LEU A 195 -10.76 11.47 14.95
N ARG A 196 -9.61 10.85 14.69
CA ARG A 196 -8.49 10.83 15.63
C ARG A 196 -7.99 12.24 15.95
N ALA A 197 -7.84 13.09 14.93
CA ALA A 197 -7.42 14.48 15.09
C ALA A 197 -8.44 15.33 15.87
N LEU A 198 -9.74 15.13 15.59
CA LEU A 198 -10.84 15.75 16.35
C LEU A 198 -10.80 15.37 17.84
N ARG A 199 -10.60 14.10 18.15
CA ARG A 199 -10.50 13.59 19.54
C ARG A 199 -9.30 14.16 20.29
N GLN A 200 -8.19 14.38 19.59
CA GLN A 200 -6.96 14.93 20.18
C GLN A 200 -6.97 16.46 20.30
N GLY A 201 -7.98 17.15 19.76
CA GLY A 201 -8.03 18.60 19.69
C GLY A 201 -6.92 19.21 18.82
N SER A 202 -6.35 18.43 17.91
CA SER A 202 -5.28 18.87 17.02
C SER A 202 -5.76 19.72 15.84
N ILE A 203 -7.08 19.86 15.68
CA ILE A 203 -7.72 20.69 14.67
C ILE A 203 -8.16 21.98 15.39
N ALA A 204 -7.48 23.09 15.10
CA ALA A 204 -7.91 24.40 15.56
C ALA A 204 -9.26 24.74 14.87
N SER A 205 -10.23 25.10 15.67
CA SER A 205 -11.53 25.65 15.24
C SER A 205 -11.37 26.99 14.48
#